data_a144001d86d35bc3fdde6103f89f80d5
#
_entry.id   a144001d86d35bc3fdde6103f89f80d5
#
_cell.length_a   1.000
_cell.length_b   1.000
_cell.length_c   1.000
_cell.angle_alpha   90.00
_cell.angle_beta   90.00
_cell.angle_gamma   90.00
#
_symmetry.space_group_name_H-M   'P 1'
#
loop_
_entity.id
_entity.type
_entity.pdbx_description
1 polymer ?
#
loop_
_entity_poly.entity_id
_entity_poly.type
_entity_poly.pdbx_seq_one_letter_code
_entity_poly.pdbx_strand_id
1 'polypeptide(L)'
;MSEGKKKVCIIRSNPVNPDSRVEKEALSLKRFGYDVHILAWDREKNSKKETIEYIQIADTKIPITRLGYFATYGEGFKNLRAYLLFQFHMRKWLKQNDFDVVHACDFDTAFFSRNIVKKKKEKFVFDIFDFLYDKPHGFMQRCVKKAQYKIINDADATIICTEERTKQIKGSHPKKLVVIHNTPSLLQAQDGYAQQICSDKIKVVYVGILQDYRLLKEVTEVISKLQDVDFYVGGFGKYEEYFSTMDAQYDNIHFYGRLSYADTLALEKECDIMLAIYDPAIDNHIYAAPNKFYESLMLGKPIIMARGTGMSSVVQKNDIGAIIDFSEDGFVSGIKELIGRKKEWPEMKKRMNKIYEEQYSWKKMEDRLCSLYEEL
;
A
#
# COMPACT_ATOMS: atom_id res chain seq x y z
N MET A 1 -7.64 24.90 -32.33
CA MET A 1 -8.45 24.89 -31.10
C MET A 1 -7.71 23.99 -30.14
N SER A 2 -7.22 24.50 -28.98
CA SER A 2 -6.60 23.66 -27.97
C SER A 2 -7.68 22.69 -27.46
N GLU A 3 -7.56 21.41 -27.74
CA GLU A 3 -8.40 20.40 -27.06
C GLU A 3 -8.25 20.65 -25.56
N GLY A 4 -9.39 20.86 -24.88
CA GLY A 4 -9.41 21.03 -23.42
C GLY A 4 -8.82 19.79 -22.76
N LYS A 5 -8.06 19.96 -21.67
CA LYS A 5 -7.49 18.83 -20.93
C LYS A 5 -8.60 17.86 -20.51
N LYS A 6 -8.42 16.57 -20.78
CA LYS A 6 -9.34 15.53 -20.30
C LYS A 6 -9.39 15.55 -18.76
N LYS A 7 -10.60 15.47 -18.21
CA LYS A 7 -10.88 15.53 -16.76
C LYS A 7 -10.92 14.14 -16.14
N VAL A 8 -10.22 13.94 -15.06
CA VAL A 8 -10.17 12.67 -14.31
C VAL A 8 -10.66 12.89 -12.89
N CYS A 9 -11.61 12.06 -12.43
CA CYS A 9 -12.02 12.00 -11.03
C CYS A 9 -11.49 10.72 -10.40
N ILE A 10 -10.62 10.83 -9.38
CA ILE A 10 -10.20 9.68 -8.56
C ILE A 10 -11.06 9.65 -7.30
N ILE A 11 -11.72 8.51 -7.03
CA ILE A 11 -12.62 8.35 -5.89
C ILE A 11 -12.02 7.42 -4.85
N ARG A 12 -11.92 7.88 -3.61
CA ARG A 12 -11.38 7.11 -2.49
C ARG A 12 -12.27 7.19 -1.24
N SER A 13 -12.47 6.06 -0.56
CA SER A 13 -13.27 5.99 0.69
C SER A 13 -12.46 6.22 1.96
N ASN A 14 -11.43 7.05 1.88
CA ASN A 14 -10.66 7.58 3.00
C ASN A 14 -10.36 9.07 2.76
N PRO A 15 -9.81 9.82 3.73
CA PRO A 15 -9.57 11.26 3.58
C PRO A 15 -8.44 11.63 2.60
N VAL A 16 -7.66 10.69 2.09
CA VAL A 16 -6.43 10.97 1.33
C VAL A 16 -5.54 11.96 2.08
N ASN A 17 -5.11 11.56 3.31
CA ASN A 17 -4.29 12.38 4.19
C ASN A 17 -3.51 11.52 5.22
N PRO A 18 -2.40 10.87 4.81
CA PRO A 18 -1.97 10.60 3.43
C PRO A 18 -2.64 9.34 2.85
N ASP A 19 -2.71 9.25 1.52
CA ASP A 19 -2.86 7.99 0.78
C ASP A 19 -1.84 7.99 -0.37
N SER A 20 -0.68 7.48 -0.08
CA SER A 20 0.51 7.59 -0.94
C SER A 20 0.29 7.02 -2.35
N ARG A 21 -0.59 6.02 -2.53
CA ARG A 21 -0.91 5.48 -3.85
C ARG A 21 -1.77 6.45 -4.66
N VAL A 22 -2.89 6.90 -4.08
CA VAL A 22 -3.79 7.88 -4.73
C VAL A 22 -3.04 9.17 -5.06
N GLU A 23 -2.21 9.64 -4.14
CA GLU A 23 -1.40 10.85 -4.33
C GLU A 23 -0.43 10.72 -5.50
N LYS A 24 0.28 9.60 -5.60
CA LYS A 24 1.22 9.33 -6.70
C LYS A 24 0.51 9.19 -8.05
N GLU A 25 -0.60 8.48 -8.10
CA GLU A 25 -1.40 8.32 -9.32
C GLU A 25 -1.98 9.66 -9.79
N ALA A 26 -2.54 10.45 -8.86
CA ALA A 26 -3.07 11.77 -9.15
C ALA A 26 -1.97 12.72 -9.66
N LEU A 27 -0.80 12.73 -9.04
CA LEU A 27 0.36 13.51 -9.47
C LEU A 27 0.83 13.12 -10.87
N SER A 28 0.98 11.81 -11.12
CA SER A 28 1.42 11.28 -12.42
C SER A 28 0.46 11.66 -13.54
N LEU A 29 -0.85 11.50 -13.33
CA LEU A 29 -1.87 11.89 -14.31
C LEU A 29 -1.90 13.42 -14.54
N LYS A 30 -1.74 14.22 -13.47
CA LYS A 30 -1.67 15.69 -13.58
C LYS A 30 -0.45 16.14 -14.39
N ARG A 31 0.72 15.55 -14.13
CA ARG A 31 1.95 15.82 -14.89
C ARG A 31 1.86 15.35 -16.34
N PHE A 32 1.13 14.29 -16.58
CA PHE A 32 0.87 13.77 -17.93
C PHE A 32 -0.13 14.62 -18.72
N GLY A 33 -0.74 15.62 -18.10
CA GLY A 33 -1.56 16.62 -18.79
C GLY A 33 -3.07 16.54 -18.53
N TYR A 34 -3.53 15.61 -17.69
CA TYR A 34 -4.93 15.53 -17.29
C TYR A 34 -5.31 16.61 -16.28
N ASP A 35 -6.58 16.98 -16.25
CA ASP A 35 -7.15 17.79 -15.17
C ASP A 35 -7.72 16.84 -14.10
N VAL A 36 -6.95 16.65 -13.01
CA VAL A 36 -7.25 15.65 -11.99
C VAL A 36 -7.97 16.30 -10.82
N HIS A 37 -9.05 15.65 -10.36
CA HIS A 37 -9.81 15.97 -9.15
C HIS A 37 -9.95 14.72 -8.28
N ILE A 38 -9.77 14.85 -6.97
CA ILE A 38 -9.95 13.74 -6.03
C ILE A 38 -11.28 13.92 -5.29
N LEU A 39 -12.09 12.87 -5.20
CA LEU A 39 -13.29 12.80 -4.35
C LEU A 39 -13.04 11.83 -3.21
N ALA A 40 -13.06 12.32 -1.97
CA ALA A 40 -12.62 11.59 -0.79
C ALA A 40 -13.69 11.55 0.33
N TRP A 41 -13.60 10.54 1.19
CA TRP A 41 -14.40 10.46 2.41
C TRP A 41 -13.58 10.94 3.63
N ASP A 42 -13.94 12.11 4.18
CA ASP A 42 -13.38 12.57 5.45
C ASP A 42 -14.13 11.89 6.61
N ARG A 43 -13.47 10.91 7.23
CA ARG A 43 -14.02 10.14 8.35
C ARG A 43 -13.86 10.82 9.71
N GLU A 44 -12.98 11.82 9.78
CA GLU A 44 -12.66 12.51 11.04
C GLU A 44 -13.60 13.69 11.30
N LYS A 45 -14.17 14.23 10.25
CA LYS A 45 -15.10 15.37 10.34
C LYS A 45 -16.55 14.93 10.22
N ASN A 46 -17.40 15.42 11.12
CA ASN A 46 -18.85 15.28 11.03
C ASN A 46 -19.47 16.61 10.54
N SER A 47 -18.86 17.20 9.52
CA SER A 47 -19.31 18.51 9.01
C SER A 47 -20.62 18.41 8.23
N LYS A 48 -20.99 17.21 7.74
CA LYS A 48 -22.09 16.96 6.77
C LYS A 48 -22.01 17.90 5.57
N LYS A 49 -20.84 18.47 5.32
CA LYS A 49 -20.59 19.46 4.29
C LYS A 49 -19.51 18.94 3.35
N GLU A 50 -19.66 19.32 2.13
CA GLU A 50 -18.62 19.23 1.10
C GLU A 50 -17.58 20.31 1.36
N THR A 51 -16.32 19.92 1.46
CA THR A 51 -15.20 20.85 1.49
C THR A 51 -14.35 20.68 0.25
N ILE A 52 -14.08 21.78 -0.45
CA ILE A 52 -13.16 21.79 -1.59
C ILE A 52 -11.86 22.39 -1.10
N GLU A 53 -10.80 21.63 -1.19
CA GLU A 53 -9.46 21.98 -0.73
C GLU A 53 -8.46 21.66 -1.85
N TYR A 54 -7.18 21.99 -1.62
CA TYR A 54 -6.07 21.58 -2.47
C TYR A 54 -5.08 20.81 -1.62
N ILE A 55 -4.71 19.61 -2.07
CA ILE A 55 -3.58 18.90 -1.50
C ILE A 55 -2.30 19.27 -2.26
N GLN A 56 -1.24 19.50 -1.51
CA GLN A 56 0.08 19.72 -2.08
C GLN A 56 0.80 18.38 -2.17
N ILE A 57 1.13 17.96 -3.40
CA ILE A 57 1.90 16.73 -3.65
C ILE A 57 3.15 17.15 -4.43
N ALA A 58 4.31 17.09 -3.79
CA ALA A 58 5.55 17.69 -4.31
C ALA A 58 5.32 19.16 -4.71
N ASP A 59 5.60 19.52 -5.96
CA ASP A 59 5.45 20.85 -6.53
C ASP A 59 4.05 21.17 -7.09
N THR A 60 3.11 20.22 -6.99
CA THR A 60 1.81 20.26 -7.70
C THR A 60 0.64 20.36 -6.72
N LYS A 61 -0.30 21.26 -6.99
CA LYS A 61 -1.57 21.37 -6.27
C LYS A 61 -2.66 20.60 -7.01
N ILE A 62 -3.35 19.70 -6.30
CA ILE A 62 -4.45 18.90 -6.83
C ILE A 62 -5.72 19.21 -6.04
N PRO A 63 -6.84 19.57 -6.72
CA PRO A 63 -8.11 19.81 -6.05
C PRO A 63 -8.67 18.51 -5.48
N ILE A 64 -9.18 18.60 -4.25
CA ILE A 64 -9.83 17.50 -3.55
C ILE A 64 -11.15 17.96 -2.94
N THR A 65 -12.22 17.21 -3.21
CA THR A 65 -13.50 17.36 -2.51
C THR A 65 -13.60 16.31 -1.43
N ARG A 66 -13.75 16.71 -0.17
CA ARG A 66 -13.96 15.83 0.96
C ARG A 66 -15.41 15.87 1.44
N LEU A 67 -16.02 14.70 1.56
CA LEU A 67 -17.37 14.52 2.10
C LEU A 67 -17.23 14.07 3.57
N GLY A 68 -17.58 14.95 4.53
CA GLY A 68 -17.37 14.74 5.96
C GLY A 68 -18.51 13.95 6.61
N TYR A 69 -18.26 12.68 6.94
CA TYR A 69 -19.16 11.81 7.72
C TYR A 69 -18.30 11.00 8.70
N PHE A 70 -18.39 11.33 9.99
CA PHE A 70 -17.59 10.69 11.02
C PHE A 70 -17.76 9.17 11.05
N ALA A 71 -16.63 8.45 11.06
CA ALA A 71 -16.59 7.00 11.14
C ALA A 71 -15.26 6.55 11.77
N THR A 72 -15.32 5.70 12.79
CA THR A 72 -14.16 5.16 13.48
C THR A 72 -13.57 3.99 12.69
N TYR A 73 -12.26 3.96 12.51
CA TYR A 73 -11.59 2.84 11.84
C TYR A 73 -11.78 1.53 12.62
N GLY A 74 -12.09 0.43 11.91
CA GLY A 74 -12.22 -0.91 12.49
C GLY A 74 -13.59 -1.23 13.13
N GLU A 75 -14.52 -0.28 13.28
CA GLU A 75 -15.81 -0.52 13.95
C GLU A 75 -16.96 -1.04 13.05
N GLY A 76 -16.66 -1.55 11.86
CA GLY A 76 -17.59 -2.30 11.00
C GLY A 76 -19.01 -1.74 10.93
N PHE A 77 -19.98 -2.50 11.45
CA PHE A 77 -21.42 -2.15 11.40
C PHE A 77 -21.82 -0.84 12.06
N LYS A 78 -21.09 -0.35 13.06
CA LYS A 78 -21.37 0.95 13.70
C LYS A 78 -21.23 2.11 12.71
N ASN A 79 -20.39 1.94 11.70
CA ASN A 79 -20.14 2.95 10.67
C ASN A 79 -21.12 2.88 9.48
N LEU A 80 -22.07 1.93 9.45
CA LEU A 80 -22.93 1.69 8.30
C LEU A 80 -23.70 2.95 7.86
N ARG A 81 -24.19 3.75 8.83
CA ARG A 81 -24.92 5.01 8.52
C ARG A 81 -24.00 6.03 7.84
N ALA A 82 -22.81 6.25 8.37
CA ALA A 82 -21.84 7.17 7.79
C ALA A 82 -21.41 6.73 6.39
N TYR A 83 -21.16 5.43 6.24
CA TYR A 83 -20.86 4.81 4.96
C TYR A 83 -21.95 5.05 3.92
N LEU A 84 -23.22 4.77 4.26
CA LEU A 84 -24.34 4.97 3.33
C LEU A 84 -24.55 6.45 2.97
N LEU A 85 -24.33 7.36 3.93
CA LEU A 85 -24.39 8.80 3.67
C LEU A 85 -23.27 9.25 2.72
N PHE A 86 -22.05 8.77 2.93
CA PHE A 86 -20.96 9.03 2.00
C PHE A 86 -21.32 8.52 0.59
N GLN A 87 -21.78 7.28 0.44
CA GLN A 87 -22.14 6.72 -0.87
C GLN A 87 -23.28 7.51 -1.55
N PHE A 88 -24.27 7.94 -0.78
CA PHE A 88 -25.36 8.75 -1.31
C PHE A 88 -24.88 10.12 -1.84
N HIS A 89 -24.04 10.82 -1.05
CA HIS A 89 -23.54 12.14 -1.46
C HIS A 89 -22.46 12.05 -2.55
N MET A 90 -21.61 11.05 -2.54
CA MET A 90 -20.69 10.74 -3.63
C MET A 90 -21.46 10.59 -4.97
N ARG A 91 -22.54 9.78 -4.94
CA ARG A 91 -23.39 9.61 -6.14
C ARG A 91 -24.09 10.89 -6.57
N LYS A 92 -24.54 11.72 -5.63
CA LYS A 92 -25.16 13.03 -5.94
C LYS A 92 -24.11 13.94 -6.58
N TRP A 93 -22.93 14.01 -6.01
CA TRP A 93 -21.84 14.84 -6.51
C TRP A 93 -21.39 14.42 -7.92
N LEU A 94 -21.21 13.11 -8.18
CA LEU A 94 -20.88 12.59 -9.51
C LEU A 94 -21.94 12.88 -10.56
N LYS A 95 -23.22 12.98 -10.20
CA LYS A 95 -24.28 13.37 -11.14
C LYS A 95 -24.20 14.85 -11.55
N GLN A 96 -23.63 15.69 -10.69
CA GLN A 96 -23.54 17.14 -10.89
C GLN A 96 -22.24 17.59 -11.55
N ASN A 97 -21.21 16.71 -11.60
CA ASN A 97 -19.89 17.01 -12.14
C ASN A 97 -19.55 16.03 -13.27
N ASP A 98 -19.07 16.54 -14.39
CA ASP A 98 -18.75 15.76 -15.59
C ASP A 98 -17.23 15.53 -15.69
N PHE A 99 -16.88 14.27 -16.02
CA PHE A 99 -15.51 13.83 -16.21
C PHE A 99 -15.38 13.00 -17.49
N ASP A 100 -14.19 12.96 -18.06
CA ASP A 100 -13.89 12.06 -19.15
C ASP A 100 -13.60 10.64 -18.63
N VAL A 101 -12.94 10.57 -17.44
CA VAL A 101 -12.58 9.32 -16.77
C VAL A 101 -12.94 9.38 -15.28
N VAL A 102 -13.61 8.37 -14.79
CA VAL A 102 -13.82 8.13 -13.35
C VAL A 102 -12.99 6.92 -12.91
N HIS A 103 -12.06 7.14 -12.02
CA HIS A 103 -11.14 6.15 -11.43
C HIS A 103 -11.61 5.83 -10.02
N ALA A 104 -12.23 4.68 -9.83
CA ALA A 104 -12.79 4.27 -8.55
C ALA A 104 -11.81 3.30 -7.85
N CYS A 105 -11.33 3.69 -6.67
CA CYS A 105 -10.45 2.88 -5.84
C CYS A 105 -11.27 2.00 -4.89
N ASP A 106 -11.06 0.69 -4.96
CA ASP A 106 -11.74 -0.36 -4.23
C ASP A 106 -13.23 -0.57 -4.55
N PHE A 107 -13.73 -1.69 -4.06
CA PHE A 107 -15.08 -2.19 -4.34
C PHE A 107 -16.19 -1.19 -3.99
N ASP A 108 -16.09 -0.55 -2.85
CA ASP A 108 -17.13 0.30 -2.30
C ASP A 108 -17.37 1.55 -3.15
N THR A 109 -16.31 2.22 -3.62
CA THR A 109 -16.44 3.37 -4.52
C THR A 109 -16.89 2.94 -5.93
N ALA A 110 -16.35 1.83 -6.42
CA ALA A 110 -16.66 1.31 -7.75
C ALA A 110 -18.11 0.81 -7.86
N PHE A 111 -18.60 0.09 -6.84
CA PHE A 111 -19.96 -0.45 -6.85
C PHE A 111 -21.03 0.62 -6.95
N PHE A 112 -20.84 1.73 -6.24
CA PHE A 112 -21.84 2.81 -6.20
C PHE A 112 -21.69 3.84 -7.32
N SER A 113 -20.50 4.02 -7.92
CA SER A 113 -20.26 4.99 -9.00
C SER A 113 -20.56 4.44 -10.41
N ARG A 114 -20.26 3.16 -10.68
CA ARG A 114 -20.26 2.58 -12.04
C ARG A 114 -21.54 2.84 -12.86
N ASN A 115 -22.73 2.78 -12.23
CA ASN A 115 -23.99 2.98 -12.94
C ASN A 115 -24.21 4.44 -13.38
N ILE A 116 -23.63 5.39 -12.64
CA ILE A 116 -23.67 6.82 -12.97
C ILE A 116 -22.73 7.07 -14.13
N VAL A 117 -21.50 6.60 -14.01
CA VAL A 117 -20.45 6.70 -15.04
C VAL A 117 -20.95 6.13 -16.36
N LYS A 118 -21.54 4.93 -16.34
CA LYS A 118 -22.11 4.28 -17.53
C LYS A 118 -23.23 5.10 -18.16
N LYS A 119 -24.12 5.71 -17.35
CA LYS A 119 -25.23 6.56 -17.86
C LYS A 119 -24.69 7.84 -18.51
N LYS A 120 -23.61 8.40 -17.99
CA LYS A 120 -22.98 9.60 -18.52
C LYS A 120 -22.04 9.31 -19.70
N LYS A 121 -21.81 8.02 -20.01
CA LYS A 121 -20.88 7.55 -21.05
C LYS A 121 -19.42 7.96 -20.78
N GLU A 122 -19.07 8.20 -19.53
CA GLU A 122 -17.71 8.45 -19.07
C GLU A 122 -16.92 7.13 -19.06
N LYS A 123 -15.60 7.18 -19.19
CA LYS A 123 -14.73 6.00 -19.05
C LYS A 123 -14.63 5.61 -17.59
N PHE A 124 -14.55 4.33 -17.32
CA PHE A 124 -14.55 3.78 -15.98
C PHE A 124 -13.30 2.92 -15.72
N VAL A 125 -12.46 3.35 -14.75
CA VAL A 125 -11.31 2.61 -14.25
C VAL A 125 -11.67 2.05 -12.88
N PHE A 126 -11.45 0.76 -12.68
CA PHE A 126 -11.60 0.09 -11.38
C PHE A 126 -10.22 -0.30 -10.87
N ASP A 127 -9.73 0.39 -9.84
CA ASP A 127 -8.45 0.10 -9.18
C ASP A 127 -8.68 -0.70 -7.90
N ILE A 128 -8.17 -1.92 -7.87
CA ILE A 128 -8.35 -2.87 -6.79
C ILE A 128 -7.12 -2.85 -5.89
N PHE A 129 -7.20 -2.15 -4.75
CA PHE A 129 -6.17 -2.18 -3.71
C PHE A 129 -6.26 -3.50 -2.95
N ASP A 130 -7.50 -3.85 -2.53
CA ASP A 130 -7.80 -5.11 -1.85
C ASP A 130 -9.03 -5.79 -2.48
N PHE A 131 -8.85 -7.05 -2.88
CA PHE A 131 -9.95 -7.87 -3.37
C PHE A 131 -10.70 -8.51 -2.20
N LEU A 132 -12.00 -8.23 -2.12
CA LEU A 132 -12.83 -8.71 -1.02
C LEU A 132 -13.27 -10.17 -1.24
N TYR A 133 -13.09 -10.98 -0.19
CA TYR A 133 -13.61 -12.36 -0.12
C TYR A 133 -13.15 -13.27 -1.27
N ASP A 134 -11.84 -13.42 -1.42
CA ASP A 134 -11.30 -14.38 -2.40
C ASP A 134 -11.85 -15.79 -2.17
N LYS A 135 -11.88 -16.24 -0.91
CA LYS A 135 -12.52 -17.49 -0.47
C LYS A 135 -13.77 -17.19 0.36
N PRO A 136 -14.94 -17.04 -0.28
CA PRO A 136 -16.16 -16.64 0.44
C PRO A 136 -16.74 -17.82 1.25
N HIS A 137 -16.99 -17.59 2.55
CA HIS A 137 -17.56 -18.57 3.47
C HIS A 137 -19.09 -18.51 3.59
N GLY A 138 -19.79 -17.58 2.91
CA GLY A 138 -21.23 -17.44 3.03
C GLY A 138 -21.88 -16.82 1.79
N PHE A 139 -23.21 -16.81 1.77
CA PHE A 139 -24.00 -16.30 0.64
C PHE A 139 -23.69 -14.83 0.34
N MET A 140 -23.65 -13.98 1.36
CA MET A 140 -23.37 -12.55 1.21
C MET A 140 -21.97 -12.30 0.61
N GLN A 141 -20.95 -13.00 1.10
CA GLN A 141 -19.58 -12.87 0.59
C GLN A 141 -19.48 -13.33 -0.87
N ARG A 142 -20.21 -14.40 -1.24
CA ARG A 142 -20.33 -14.85 -2.65
C ARG A 142 -20.99 -13.78 -3.53
N CYS A 143 -22.01 -13.09 -3.03
CA CYS A 143 -22.65 -11.99 -3.75
C CYS A 143 -21.68 -10.83 -3.98
N VAL A 144 -20.90 -10.46 -2.95
CA VAL A 144 -19.87 -9.39 -3.08
C VAL A 144 -18.80 -9.81 -4.09
N LYS A 145 -18.29 -11.03 -4.03
CA LYS A 145 -17.31 -11.54 -5.02
C LYS A 145 -17.87 -11.48 -6.45
N LYS A 146 -19.11 -11.94 -6.68
CA LYS A 146 -19.79 -11.83 -7.98
C LYS A 146 -19.97 -10.38 -8.43
N ALA A 147 -20.29 -9.49 -7.49
CA ALA A 147 -20.41 -8.06 -7.80
C ALA A 147 -19.08 -7.44 -8.23
N GLN A 148 -17.96 -7.81 -7.58
CA GLN A 148 -16.61 -7.39 -8.02
C GLN A 148 -16.30 -7.88 -9.43
N TYR A 149 -16.57 -9.15 -9.75
CA TYR A 149 -16.39 -9.68 -11.10
C TYR A 149 -17.23 -8.91 -12.14
N LYS A 150 -18.47 -8.56 -11.77
CA LYS A 150 -19.31 -7.74 -12.65
C LYS A 150 -18.74 -6.34 -12.86
N ILE A 151 -18.17 -5.71 -11.83
CA ILE A 151 -17.53 -4.40 -11.95
C ILE A 151 -16.31 -4.50 -12.87
N ILE A 152 -15.45 -5.53 -12.69
CA ILE A 152 -14.30 -5.79 -13.55
C ILE A 152 -14.72 -5.92 -15.02
N ASN A 153 -15.78 -6.69 -15.28
CA ASN A 153 -16.29 -6.90 -16.65
C ASN A 153 -16.90 -5.63 -17.28
N ASP A 154 -17.51 -4.77 -16.46
CA ASP A 154 -18.14 -3.52 -16.88
C ASP A 154 -17.10 -2.40 -17.08
N ALA A 155 -15.98 -2.40 -16.34
CA ALA A 155 -14.96 -1.38 -16.39
C ALA A 155 -14.25 -1.32 -17.76
N ASP A 156 -13.82 -0.13 -18.17
CA ASP A 156 -12.99 0.04 -19.36
C ASP A 156 -11.56 -0.39 -19.10
N ALA A 157 -11.09 -0.24 -17.84
CA ALA A 157 -9.83 -0.78 -17.38
C ALA A 157 -9.93 -1.24 -15.92
N THR A 158 -9.15 -2.26 -15.58
CA THR A 158 -8.97 -2.75 -14.20
C THR A 158 -7.50 -2.68 -13.84
N ILE A 159 -7.21 -2.14 -12.66
CA ILE A 159 -5.86 -2.09 -12.09
C ILE A 159 -5.83 -3.04 -10.89
N ILE A 160 -4.74 -3.78 -10.76
CA ILE A 160 -4.42 -4.64 -9.60
C ILE A 160 -3.02 -4.34 -9.07
N CYS A 161 -2.77 -4.64 -7.80
CA CYS A 161 -1.50 -4.27 -7.15
C CYS A 161 -0.33 -5.19 -7.45
N THR A 162 -0.58 -6.44 -7.86
CA THR A 162 0.46 -7.43 -8.19
C THR A 162 -0.03 -8.42 -9.23
N GLU A 163 0.89 -9.06 -9.94
CA GLU A 163 0.60 -10.14 -10.87
C GLU A 163 -0.11 -11.33 -10.19
N GLU A 164 0.25 -11.65 -8.93
CA GLU A 164 -0.37 -12.72 -8.16
C GLU A 164 -1.88 -12.51 -7.93
N ARG A 165 -2.33 -11.26 -7.87
CA ARG A 165 -3.76 -10.91 -7.73
C ARG A 165 -4.60 -11.27 -8.96
N THR A 166 -3.99 -11.60 -10.10
CA THR A 166 -4.72 -12.17 -11.24
C THR A 166 -5.46 -13.45 -10.86
N LYS A 167 -4.92 -14.23 -9.90
CA LYS A 167 -5.56 -15.44 -9.38
C LYS A 167 -6.88 -15.12 -8.65
N GLN A 168 -6.96 -13.99 -7.95
CA GLN A 168 -8.16 -13.55 -7.21
C GLN A 168 -9.31 -13.16 -8.16
N ILE A 169 -8.98 -12.57 -9.29
CA ILE A 169 -9.95 -12.12 -10.30
C ILE A 169 -10.25 -13.19 -11.37
N LYS A 170 -9.68 -14.40 -11.22
CA LYS A 170 -9.96 -15.54 -12.12
C LYS A 170 -11.46 -15.85 -12.11
N GLY A 171 -12.10 -15.77 -13.27
CA GLY A 171 -13.56 -15.87 -13.43
C GLY A 171 -14.25 -14.55 -13.76
N SER A 172 -13.49 -13.45 -13.83
CA SER A 172 -13.87 -12.20 -14.49
C SER A 172 -13.15 -12.04 -15.83
N HIS A 173 -13.58 -11.07 -16.62
CA HIS A 173 -13.06 -10.79 -17.97
C HIS A 173 -12.78 -9.28 -18.10
N PRO A 174 -11.66 -8.76 -17.55
CA PRO A 174 -11.31 -7.36 -17.68
C PRO A 174 -11.04 -7.01 -19.15
N LYS A 175 -11.59 -5.89 -19.64
CA LYS A 175 -11.31 -5.41 -21.01
C LYS A 175 -9.85 -5.03 -21.20
N LYS A 176 -9.30 -4.33 -20.19
CA LYS A 176 -7.88 -4.02 -20.03
C LYS A 176 -7.47 -4.33 -18.60
N LEU A 177 -6.36 -4.99 -18.40
CA LEU A 177 -5.80 -5.31 -17.08
C LEU A 177 -4.39 -4.77 -16.99
N VAL A 178 -4.12 -3.94 -15.98
CA VAL A 178 -2.80 -3.38 -15.72
C VAL A 178 -2.40 -3.66 -14.28
N VAL A 179 -1.12 -3.99 -14.08
CA VAL A 179 -0.54 -4.15 -12.74
C VAL A 179 0.22 -2.87 -12.38
N ILE A 180 -0.23 -2.20 -11.32
CA ILE A 180 0.43 -1.02 -10.74
C ILE A 180 0.75 -1.33 -9.29
N HIS A 181 2.03 -1.55 -9.00
CA HIS A 181 2.50 -1.83 -7.65
C HIS A 181 2.47 -0.57 -6.77
N ASN A 182 2.15 -0.73 -5.49
CA ASN A 182 2.23 0.38 -4.53
C ASN A 182 3.69 0.58 -4.06
N THR A 183 4.55 0.97 -4.97
CA THR A 183 5.98 1.15 -4.73
C THR A 183 6.31 2.58 -4.28
N PRO A 184 7.36 2.79 -3.49
CA PRO A 184 7.82 4.12 -3.10
C PRO A 184 8.29 4.94 -4.31
N SER A 185 8.31 6.27 -4.16
CA SER A 185 9.00 7.15 -5.10
C SER A 185 10.24 7.75 -4.44
N LEU A 186 11.30 7.97 -5.21
CA LEU A 186 12.53 8.60 -4.72
C LEU A 186 12.28 10.02 -4.16
N LEU A 187 11.26 10.72 -4.61
CA LEU A 187 10.88 12.03 -4.10
C LEU A 187 10.45 11.99 -2.64
N GLN A 188 9.90 10.88 -2.17
CA GLN A 188 9.46 10.71 -0.78
C GLN A 188 10.63 10.40 0.17
N ALA A 189 11.79 10.00 -0.35
CA ALA A 189 12.97 9.65 0.44
C ALA A 189 13.87 10.84 0.78
N GLN A 190 13.58 12.04 0.26
CA GLN A 190 14.49 13.18 0.37
C GLN A 190 14.30 14.05 1.62
N ASP A 191 13.14 13.97 2.29
CA ASP A 191 12.75 14.90 3.35
C ASP A 191 12.79 14.30 4.78
N GLY A 192 13.29 13.07 4.95
CA GLY A 192 13.35 12.42 6.26
C GLY A 192 14.55 12.88 7.10
N TYR A 193 14.33 13.10 8.40
CA TYR A 193 15.40 13.29 9.37
C TYR A 193 16.11 11.94 9.57
N ALA A 194 17.32 11.81 9.03
CA ALA A 194 18.19 10.69 9.38
C ALA A 194 18.56 10.79 10.87
N GLN A 195 17.95 9.97 11.71
CA GLN A 195 18.47 9.78 13.07
C GLN A 195 19.82 9.09 12.92
N GLN A 196 20.88 9.73 13.44
CA GLN A 196 22.18 9.11 13.45
C GLN A 196 22.14 7.87 14.36
N ILE A 197 22.04 6.70 13.73
CA ILE A 197 22.15 5.43 14.42
C ILE A 197 23.63 5.08 14.54
N CYS A 198 24.19 5.33 15.72
CA CYS A 198 25.57 4.97 16.04
C CYS A 198 25.61 3.56 16.66
N SER A 199 25.62 2.52 15.86
CA SER A 199 25.80 1.15 16.30
C SER A 199 26.64 0.36 15.30
N ASP A 200 27.63 -0.38 15.78
CA ASP A 200 28.45 -1.29 14.97
C ASP A 200 27.80 -2.67 14.80
N LYS A 201 26.69 -2.92 15.49
CA LYS A 201 25.94 -4.17 15.41
C LYS A 201 25.15 -4.28 14.12
N ILE A 202 24.62 -5.48 13.83
CA ILE A 202 23.67 -5.68 12.75
C ILE A 202 22.34 -5.03 13.11
N LYS A 203 21.84 -4.14 12.25
CA LYS A 203 20.61 -3.38 12.46
C LYS A 203 19.46 -3.99 11.70
N VAL A 204 18.51 -4.57 12.43
CA VAL A 204 17.26 -5.12 11.88
C VAL A 204 16.15 -4.08 12.04
N VAL A 205 15.30 -3.88 11.05
CA VAL A 205 14.24 -2.87 11.10
C VAL A 205 12.87 -3.43 10.71
N TYR A 206 11.85 -2.98 11.44
CA TYR A 206 10.46 -3.12 11.08
C TYR A 206 9.72 -1.79 11.30
N VAL A 207 9.07 -1.25 10.26
CA VAL A 207 8.19 -0.09 10.42
C VAL A 207 6.80 -0.42 9.85
N GLY A 208 5.74 -0.22 10.63
CA GLY A 208 4.37 -0.43 10.16
C GLY A 208 3.35 -0.66 11.27
N ILE A 209 2.24 -1.34 10.95
CA ILE A 209 1.20 -1.64 11.93
C ILE A 209 1.71 -2.71 12.89
N LEU A 210 1.72 -2.37 14.19
CA LEU A 210 2.17 -3.25 15.28
C LEU A 210 1.01 -4.12 15.76
N GLN A 211 0.86 -5.30 15.15
CA GLN A 211 -0.29 -6.18 15.38
C GLN A 211 0.08 -7.67 15.28
N ASP A 212 -0.88 -8.52 15.64
CA ASP A 212 -0.79 -9.98 15.42
C ASP A 212 -0.49 -10.33 13.95
N TYR A 213 -0.08 -11.56 13.70
CA TYR A 213 0.21 -12.10 12.37
C TYR A 213 1.42 -11.48 11.66
N ARG A 214 2.37 -10.92 12.45
CA ARG A 214 3.64 -10.34 11.96
C ARG A 214 4.89 -10.92 12.63
N LEU A 215 4.72 -11.86 13.56
CA LEU A 215 5.79 -12.50 14.35
C LEU A 215 6.65 -11.50 15.16
N LEU A 216 6.08 -10.32 15.49
CA LEU A 216 6.86 -9.22 16.08
C LEU A 216 7.36 -9.50 17.47
N LYS A 217 6.57 -10.18 18.32
CA LYS A 217 6.95 -10.51 19.68
C LYS A 217 8.08 -11.56 19.69
N GLU A 218 7.91 -12.62 18.90
CA GLU A 218 8.87 -13.69 18.75
C GLU A 218 10.21 -13.16 18.21
N VAL A 219 10.16 -12.29 17.21
CA VAL A 219 11.34 -11.57 16.68
C VAL A 219 12.02 -10.76 17.78
N THR A 220 11.25 -10.01 18.57
CA THR A 220 11.80 -9.18 19.66
C THR A 220 12.45 -10.05 20.73
N GLU A 221 11.80 -11.14 21.14
CA GLU A 221 12.33 -12.08 22.13
C GLU A 221 13.62 -12.78 21.66
N VAL A 222 13.71 -13.09 20.37
CA VAL A 222 14.96 -13.64 19.80
C VAL A 222 16.06 -12.58 19.80
N ILE A 223 15.78 -11.38 19.27
CA ILE A 223 16.82 -10.34 19.13
C ILE A 223 17.26 -9.83 20.51
N SER A 224 16.38 -9.73 21.51
CA SER A 224 16.76 -9.29 22.87
C SER A 224 17.86 -10.15 23.51
N LYS A 225 18.03 -11.40 23.05
CA LYS A 225 19.05 -12.34 23.51
C LYS A 225 20.35 -12.31 22.69
N LEU A 226 20.37 -11.59 21.56
CA LEU A 226 21.53 -11.50 20.66
C LEU A 226 22.37 -10.26 21.00
N GLN A 227 23.68 -10.45 21.24
CA GLN A 227 24.56 -9.34 21.61
C GLN A 227 24.97 -8.45 20.44
N ASP A 228 25.02 -9.01 19.22
CA ASP A 228 25.54 -8.34 18.03
C ASP A 228 24.44 -7.86 17.08
N VAL A 229 23.19 -7.79 17.55
CA VAL A 229 22.03 -7.38 16.75
C VAL A 229 21.21 -6.37 17.51
N ASP A 230 20.86 -5.27 16.85
CA ASP A 230 19.90 -4.27 17.34
C ASP A 230 18.60 -4.34 16.52
N PHE A 231 17.46 -4.15 17.17
CA PHE A 231 16.16 -4.12 16.54
C PHE A 231 15.51 -2.73 16.61
N TYR A 232 15.27 -2.14 15.47
CA TYR A 232 14.67 -0.82 15.29
C TYR A 232 13.23 -0.97 14.88
N VAL A 233 12.30 -0.50 15.70
CA VAL A 233 10.86 -0.65 15.49
C VAL A 233 10.18 0.70 15.40
N GLY A 234 9.44 0.93 14.31
CA GLY A 234 8.58 2.09 14.15
C GLY A 234 7.14 1.66 13.85
N GLY A 235 6.17 2.49 14.24
CA GLY A 235 4.79 2.23 13.89
C GLY A 235 3.80 2.48 15.03
N PHE A 236 2.58 2.01 14.81
CA PHE A 236 1.47 2.17 15.74
C PHE A 236 0.57 0.93 15.72
N GLY A 237 -0.23 0.75 16.78
CA GLY A 237 -1.21 -0.33 16.86
C GLY A 237 -1.22 -1.06 18.21
N LYS A 238 -1.67 -2.30 18.19
CA LYS A 238 -1.91 -3.12 19.40
C LYS A 238 -0.69 -3.27 20.30
N TYR A 239 0.51 -3.23 19.74
CA TYR A 239 1.77 -3.54 20.46
C TYR A 239 2.62 -2.33 20.80
N GLU A 240 2.10 -1.10 20.75
CA GLU A 240 2.85 0.10 21.13
C GLU A 240 3.38 0.04 22.56
N GLU A 241 2.51 -0.30 23.53
CA GLU A 241 2.90 -0.44 24.93
C GLU A 241 3.95 -1.57 25.15
N TYR A 242 3.78 -2.69 24.45
CA TYR A 242 4.75 -3.79 24.48
C TYR A 242 6.13 -3.31 24.01
N PHE A 243 6.21 -2.62 22.86
CA PHE A 243 7.50 -2.14 22.34
C PHE A 243 8.11 -1.05 23.20
N SER A 244 7.31 -0.16 23.79
CA SER A 244 7.80 0.83 24.76
C SER A 244 8.42 0.16 25.99
N THR A 245 7.82 -0.94 26.44
CA THR A 245 8.36 -1.73 27.58
C THR A 245 9.67 -2.43 27.20
N MET A 246 9.74 -3.03 26.00
CA MET A 246 10.93 -3.73 25.53
C MET A 246 12.12 -2.79 25.29
N ASP A 247 11.86 -1.59 24.75
CA ASP A 247 12.85 -0.52 24.59
C ASP A 247 13.45 -0.08 25.94
N ALA A 248 12.61 0.05 26.97
CA ALA A 248 13.07 0.39 28.32
C ALA A 248 13.83 -0.76 29.03
N GLN A 249 13.61 -2.00 28.63
CA GLN A 249 14.17 -3.20 29.27
C GLN A 249 15.46 -3.69 28.62
N TYR A 250 15.65 -3.49 27.31
CA TYR A 250 16.74 -4.06 26.53
C TYR A 250 17.48 -3.00 25.71
N ASP A 251 18.78 -2.88 25.89
CA ASP A 251 19.64 -1.90 25.22
C ASP A 251 19.73 -2.08 23.68
N ASN A 252 19.32 -3.24 23.18
CA ASN A 252 19.33 -3.56 21.75
C ASN A 252 17.95 -3.58 21.09
N ILE A 253 16.92 -3.07 21.78
CA ILE A 253 15.58 -2.87 21.22
C ILE A 253 15.27 -1.37 21.23
N HIS A 254 14.91 -0.80 20.07
CA HIS A 254 14.69 0.65 19.93
C HIS A 254 13.33 0.91 19.33
N PHE A 255 12.45 1.59 20.06
CA PHE A 255 11.08 1.91 19.61
C PHE A 255 10.91 3.40 19.34
N TYR A 256 10.50 3.72 18.11
CA TYR A 256 10.36 5.10 17.63
C TYR A 256 8.90 5.60 17.56
N GLY A 257 7.93 4.77 17.97
CA GLY A 257 6.53 5.13 17.84
C GLY A 257 6.12 5.36 16.37
N ARG A 258 5.11 6.19 16.18
CA ARG A 258 4.57 6.49 14.84
C ARG A 258 5.51 7.44 14.08
N LEU A 259 5.99 7.00 12.95
CA LEU A 259 6.88 7.75 12.05
C LEU A 259 6.10 8.32 10.84
N SER A 260 6.58 9.45 10.32
CA SER A 260 6.21 9.90 8.98
C SER A 260 6.78 8.94 7.92
N TYR A 261 6.28 8.99 6.70
CA TYR A 261 6.82 8.11 5.65
C TYR A 261 8.27 8.44 5.30
N ALA A 262 8.64 9.72 5.32
CA ALA A 262 10.01 10.17 5.09
C ALA A 262 10.96 9.67 6.20
N ASP A 263 10.54 9.77 7.48
CA ASP A 263 11.31 9.25 8.61
C ASP A 263 11.41 7.71 8.58
N THR A 264 10.37 7.03 8.11
CA THR A 264 10.38 5.57 7.88
C THR A 264 11.50 5.19 6.92
N LEU A 265 11.55 5.82 5.75
CA LEU A 265 12.59 5.55 4.75
C LEU A 265 13.98 5.93 5.25
N ALA A 266 14.10 7.01 6.03
CA ALA A 266 15.36 7.42 6.64
C ALA A 266 15.86 6.36 7.64
N LEU A 267 14.99 5.86 8.53
CA LEU A 267 15.31 4.80 9.47
C LEU A 267 15.70 3.50 8.76
N GLU A 268 14.92 3.07 7.77
CA GLU A 268 15.19 1.85 6.99
C GLU A 268 16.53 1.95 6.22
N LYS A 269 16.88 3.14 5.74
CA LYS A 269 18.15 3.38 5.05
C LYS A 269 19.36 3.17 5.94
N GLU A 270 19.27 3.53 7.22
CA GLU A 270 20.35 3.38 8.19
C GLU A 270 20.48 1.93 8.72
N CYS A 271 19.46 1.09 8.51
CA CYS A 271 19.48 -0.30 8.94
C CYS A 271 20.05 -1.25 7.88
N ASP A 272 20.31 -2.50 8.27
CA ASP A 272 20.98 -3.51 7.44
C ASP A 272 20.01 -4.54 6.86
N ILE A 273 19.02 -5.00 7.64
CA ILE A 273 18.07 -6.05 7.29
C ILE A 273 16.64 -5.56 7.54
N MET A 274 15.76 -5.73 6.57
CA MET A 274 14.34 -5.37 6.69
C MET A 274 13.46 -6.59 6.95
N LEU A 275 12.36 -6.40 7.68
CA LEU A 275 11.39 -7.45 7.98
C LEU A 275 10.05 -7.18 7.28
N ALA A 276 9.56 -8.16 6.54
CA ALA A 276 8.19 -8.18 5.99
C ALA A 276 7.54 -9.54 6.22
N ILE A 277 7.46 -9.94 7.49
CA ILE A 277 6.94 -11.24 7.90
C ILE A 277 5.42 -11.15 8.07
N TYR A 278 4.70 -11.98 7.34
CA TYR A 278 3.23 -12.06 7.33
C TYR A 278 2.80 -13.51 7.50
N ASP A 279 1.77 -13.74 8.30
CA ASP A 279 1.22 -15.09 8.51
C ASP A 279 0.57 -15.62 7.21
N PRO A 280 1.08 -16.70 6.59
CA PRO A 280 0.52 -17.28 5.38
C PRO A 280 -0.85 -17.94 5.59
N ALA A 281 -1.29 -18.17 6.84
CA ALA A 281 -2.62 -18.68 7.15
C ALA A 281 -3.73 -17.66 6.87
N ILE A 282 -3.37 -16.37 6.75
CA ILE A 282 -4.32 -15.31 6.42
C ILE A 282 -4.43 -15.16 4.90
N ASP A 283 -5.60 -15.44 4.35
CA ASP A 283 -5.85 -15.49 2.90
C ASP A 283 -5.33 -14.24 2.13
N ASN A 284 -5.51 -13.03 2.67
CA ASN A 284 -5.05 -11.82 2.00
C ASN A 284 -3.51 -11.67 1.99
N HIS A 285 -2.81 -12.33 2.93
CA HIS A 285 -1.34 -12.27 3.00
C HIS A 285 -0.65 -13.03 1.87
N ILE A 286 -1.33 -14.04 1.30
CA ILE A 286 -0.83 -14.79 0.13
C ILE A 286 -0.63 -13.87 -1.08
N TYR A 287 -1.41 -12.80 -1.16
CA TYR A 287 -1.38 -11.81 -2.25
C TYR A 287 -0.81 -10.46 -1.80
N ALA A 288 -0.30 -10.37 -0.57
CA ALA A 288 0.20 -9.11 -0.03
C ALA A 288 1.40 -8.58 -0.82
N ALA A 289 1.35 -7.30 -1.14
CA ALA A 289 2.44 -6.54 -1.70
C ALA A 289 2.89 -5.47 -0.69
N PRO A 290 3.60 -5.86 0.37
CA PRO A 290 3.95 -4.93 1.42
C PRO A 290 4.92 -3.86 0.91
N ASN A 291 4.70 -2.60 1.29
CA ASN A 291 5.58 -1.49 0.93
C ASN A 291 7.04 -1.80 1.26
N LYS A 292 7.29 -2.46 2.40
CA LYS A 292 8.62 -2.90 2.85
C LYS A 292 9.39 -3.73 1.83
N PHE A 293 8.70 -4.54 1.01
CA PHE A 293 9.36 -5.26 -0.06
C PHE A 293 9.92 -4.30 -1.12
N TYR A 294 9.15 -3.31 -1.54
CA TYR A 294 9.61 -2.34 -2.53
C TYR A 294 10.62 -1.36 -1.95
N GLU A 295 10.46 -0.98 -0.69
CA GLU A 295 11.39 -0.17 0.07
C GLU A 295 12.74 -0.88 0.20
N SER A 296 12.73 -2.17 0.52
CA SER A 296 13.96 -2.98 0.59
C SER A 296 14.70 -3.05 -0.75
N LEU A 297 13.95 -3.21 -1.86
CA LEU A 297 14.53 -3.20 -3.20
C LEU A 297 15.17 -1.84 -3.53
N MET A 298 14.45 -0.75 -3.25
CA MET A 298 14.92 0.61 -3.50
C MET A 298 16.16 0.96 -2.69
N LEU A 299 16.18 0.59 -1.40
CA LEU A 299 17.28 0.87 -0.49
C LEU A 299 18.43 -0.15 -0.62
N GLY A 300 18.18 -1.28 -1.29
CA GLY A 300 19.13 -2.37 -1.44
C GLY A 300 19.45 -3.06 -0.11
N LYS A 301 18.43 -3.28 0.74
CA LYS A 301 18.52 -3.92 2.06
C LYS A 301 17.96 -5.33 1.99
N PRO A 302 18.74 -6.39 2.29
CA PRO A 302 18.23 -7.75 2.40
C PRO A 302 16.96 -7.83 3.26
N ILE A 303 16.00 -8.67 2.85
CA ILE A 303 14.69 -8.75 3.51
C ILE A 303 14.39 -10.16 3.99
N ILE A 304 13.75 -10.29 5.16
CA ILE A 304 13.20 -11.55 5.65
C ILE A 304 11.70 -11.56 5.42
N MET A 305 11.21 -12.59 4.71
CA MET A 305 9.78 -12.79 4.43
C MET A 305 9.34 -14.22 4.76
N ALA A 306 8.07 -14.39 5.15
CA ALA A 306 7.51 -15.71 5.36
C ALA A 306 7.19 -16.41 4.03
N ARG A 307 7.46 -17.71 3.97
CA ARG A 307 7.15 -18.59 2.83
C ARG A 307 5.66 -18.54 2.49
N GLY A 308 5.33 -18.50 1.21
CA GLY A 308 3.95 -18.54 0.73
C GLY A 308 3.19 -17.21 0.87
N THR A 309 3.86 -16.12 1.21
CA THR A 309 3.27 -14.78 1.24
C THR A 309 3.71 -13.96 0.03
N GLY A 310 2.83 -13.20 -0.52
CA GLY A 310 2.93 -12.25 -1.61
C GLY A 310 4.20 -12.27 -2.44
N MET A 311 5.14 -11.39 -2.11
CA MET A 311 6.39 -11.21 -2.88
C MET A 311 7.51 -12.17 -2.48
N SER A 312 7.26 -13.15 -1.58
CA SER A 312 8.29 -14.09 -1.10
C SER A 312 8.95 -14.91 -2.24
N SER A 313 8.19 -15.25 -3.28
CA SER A 313 8.73 -15.95 -4.46
C SER A 313 9.73 -15.09 -5.24
N VAL A 314 9.53 -13.79 -5.29
CA VAL A 314 10.47 -12.85 -5.94
C VAL A 314 11.77 -12.75 -5.15
N VAL A 315 11.68 -12.69 -3.80
CA VAL A 315 12.86 -12.69 -2.92
C VAL A 315 13.67 -13.97 -3.11
N GLN A 316 13.02 -15.13 -3.10
CA GLN A 316 13.67 -16.42 -3.27
C GLN A 316 14.33 -16.56 -4.66
N LYS A 317 13.57 -16.24 -5.73
CA LYS A 317 14.05 -16.38 -7.12
C LYS A 317 15.28 -15.53 -7.41
N ASN A 318 15.35 -14.34 -6.82
CA ASN A 318 16.43 -13.37 -7.09
C ASN A 318 17.53 -13.40 -6.05
N ASP A 319 17.45 -14.25 -5.03
CA ASP A 319 18.42 -14.38 -3.94
C ASP A 319 18.76 -13.01 -3.30
N ILE A 320 17.73 -12.32 -2.81
CA ILE A 320 17.81 -10.96 -2.26
C ILE A 320 17.38 -10.86 -0.80
N GLY A 321 17.31 -11.98 -0.11
CA GLY A 321 16.88 -12.05 1.28
C GLY A 321 16.71 -13.49 1.74
N ALA A 322 16.11 -13.69 2.92
CA ALA A 322 15.80 -15.01 3.46
C ALA A 322 14.29 -15.28 3.45
N ILE A 323 13.91 -16.50 3.07
CA ILE A 323 12.54 -16.99 3.12
C ILE A 323 12.42 -18.00 4.26
N ILE A 324 11.60 -17.66 5.24
CA ILE A 324 11.43 -18.42 6.48
C ILE A 324 10.05 -19.08 6.57
N ASP A 325 9.95 -20.14 7.36
CA ASP A 325 8.66 -20.59 7.86
C ASP A 325 8.16 -19.61 8.93
N PHE A 326 6.84 -19.44 9.05
CA PHE A 326 6.24 -18.48 9.98
C PHE A 326 6.32 -19.00 11.41
N SER A 327 7.51 -18.92 12.01
CA SER A 327 7.82 -19.38 13.36
C SER A 327 9.06 -18.68 13.92
N GLU A 328 9.27 -18.77 15.24
CA GLU A 328 10.47 -18.28 15.92
C GLU A 328 11.73 -18.95 15.36
N ASP A 329 11.75 -20.30 15.28
CA ASP A 329 12.86 -21.06 14.71
C ASP A 329 13.17 -20.68 13.27
N GLY A 330 12.12 -20.43 12.48
CA GLY A 330 12.24 -19.92 11.10
C GLY A 330 12.95 -18.57 11.08
N PHE A 331 12.58 -17.66 11.96
CA PHE A 331 13.26 -16.35 12.08
C PHE A 331 14.73 -16.50 12.51
N VAL A 332 15.00 -17.35 13.53
CA VAL A 332 16.37 -17.63 13.98
C VAL A 332 17.23 -18.17 12.83
N SER A 333 16.69 -19.07 12.02
CA SER A 333 17.39 -19.61 10.85
C SER A 333 17.65 -18.55 9.79
N GLY A 334 16.64 -17.74 9.46
CA GLY A 334 16.74 -16.72 8.42
C GLY A 334 17.69 -15.58 8.77
N ILE A 335 17.68 -15.10 10.03
CA ILE A 335 18.62 -14.06 10.47
C ILE A 335 20.06 -14.56 10.49
N LYS A 336 20.31 -15.79 10.96
CA LYS A 336 21.63 -16.42 10.92
C LYS A 336 22.14 -16.60 9.49
N GLU A 337 21.28 -17.04 8.58
CA GLU A 337 21.60 -17.15 7.16
C GLU A 337 22.07 -15.80 6.59
N LEU A 338 21.29 -14.72 6.78
CA LEU A 338 21.65 -13.41 6.25
C LEU A 338 22.93 -12.84 6.89
N ILE A 339 23.12 -12.99 8.20
CA ILE A 339 24.35 -12.55 8.88
C ILE A 339 25.55 -13.31 8.34
N GLY A 340 25.44 -14.63 8.15
CA GLY A 340 26.49 -15.46 7.57
C GLY A 340 26.88 -15.04 6.15
N ARG A 341 25.94 -14.43 5.43
CA ARG A 341 26.11 -13.93 4.05
C ARG A 341 26.44 -12.42 3.97
N LYS A 342 26.85 -11.78 5.07
CA LYS A 342 27.13 -10.32 5.10
C LYS A 342 28.08 -9.86 4.00
N LYS A 343 29.05 -10.69 3.62
CA LYS A 343 30.00 -10.40 2.53
C LYS A 343 29.32 -10.31 1.15
N GLU A 344 28.16 -10.91 0.97
CA GLU A 344 27.40 -10.92 -0.28
C GLU A 344 26.43 -9.72 -0.39
N TRP A 345 26.16 -8.99 0.68
CA TRP A 345 25.20 -7.88 0.70
C TRP A 345 25.46 -6.79 -0.35
N PRO A 346 26.72 -6.40 -0.66
CA PRO A 346 26.97 -5.45 -1.73
C PRO A 346 26.45 -5.92 -3.11
N GLU A 347 26.59 -7.21 -3.40
CA GLU A 347 26.08 -7.79 -4.64
C GLU A 347 24.55 -7.98 -4.59
N MET A 348 24.00 -8.37 -3.44
CA MET A 348 22.53 -8.37 -3.22
C MET A 348 21.95 -6.98 -3.48
N LYS A 349 22.54 -5.93 -2.92
CA LYS A 349 22.13 -4.54 -3.14
C LYS A 349 22.08 -4.17 -4.62
N LYS A 350 23.10 -4.51 -5.38
CA LYS A 350 23.14 -4.25 -6.84
C LYS A 350 21.98 -4.96 -7.55
N ARG A 351 21.73 -6.25 -7.22
CA ARG A 351 20.60 -7.00 -7.78
C ARG A 351 19.27 -6.36 -7.42
N MET A 352 19.08 -5.98 -6.14
CA MET A 352 17.85 -5.37 -5.64
C MET A 352 17.56 -4.04 -6.32
N ASN A 353 18.55 -3.15 -6.40
CA ASN A 353 18.37 -1.85 -7.04
C ASN A 353 18.07 -2.02 -8.55
N LYS A 354 18.72 -2.97 -9.22
CA LYS A 354 18.42 -3.29 -10.64
C LYS A 354 16.97 -3.76 -10.80
N ILE A 355 16.51 -4.68 -9.95
CA ILE A 355 15.13 -5.18 -9.98
C ILE A 355 14.15 -4.03 -9.73
N TYR A 356 14.45 -3.16 -8.76
CA TYR A 356 13.62 -1.99 -8.48
C TYR A 356 13.50 -1.09 -9.72
N GLU A 357 14.61 -0.67 -10.31
CA GLU A 357 14.63 0.23 -11.46
C GLU A 357 13.95 -0.36 -12.69
N GLU A 358 14.18 -1.64 -12.97
CA GLU A 358 13.68 -2.29 -14.18
C GLU A 358 12.21 -2.71 -14.08
N GLN A 359 11.71 -3.05 -12.88
CA GLN A 359 10.42 -3.71 -12.72
C GLN A 359 9.45 -2.97 -11.78
N TYR A 360 9.95 -2.36 -10.69
CA TYR A 360 9.10 -1.87 -9.59
C TYR A 360 9.23 -0.39 -9.29
N SER A 361 10.12 0.38 -9.94
CA SER A 361 10.22 1.82 -9.68
C SER A 361 8.89 2.53 -9.96
N TRP A 362 8.61 3.61 -9.20
CA TRP A 362 7.40 4.40 -9.46
C TRP A 362 7.36 4.90 -10.91
N LYS A 363 8.52 5.21 -11.50
CA LYS A 363 8.58 5.60 -12.93
C LYS A 363 7.99 4.54 -13.86
N LYS A 364 8.26 3.26 -13.60
CA LYS A 364 7.66 2.16 -14.37
C LYS A 364 6.14 2.06 -14.16
N MET A 365 5.67 2.31 -12.92
CA MET A 365 4.24 2.33 -12.60
C MET A 365 3.54 3.53 -13.26
N GLU A 366 4.18 4.69 -13.24
CA GLU A 366 3.73 5.89 -13.92
C GLU A 366 3.58 5.65 -15.43
N ASP A 367 4.59 5.07 -16.08
CA ASP A 367 4.55 4.74 -17.50
C ASP A 367 3.38 3.80 -17.83
N ARG A 368 3.14 2.76 -17.00
CA ARG A 368 1.99 1.85 -17.15
C ARG A 368 0.65 2.57 -16.98
N LEU A 369 0.53 3.45 -15.98
CA LEU A 369 -0.67 4.23 -15.72
C LEU A 369 -0.96 5.19 -16.88
N CYS A 370 0.04 5.94 -17.33
CA CYS A 370 -0.10 6.89 -18.42
C CYS A 370 -0.48 6.18 -19.72
N SER A 371 0.18 5.07 -20.07
CA SER A 371 -0.17 4.26 -21.25
C SER A 371 -1.61 3.73 -21.19
N LEU A 372 -2.06 3.29 -19.98
CA LEU A 372 -3.46 2.89 -19.81
C LEU A 372 -4.42 4.03 -20.15
N TYR A 373 -4.13 5.24 -19.69
CA TYR A 373 -4.99 6.41 -19.87
C TYR A 373 -4.98 6.96 -21.31
N GLU A 374 -3.88 6.80 -22.03
CA GLU A 374 -3.82 7.13 -23.48
C GLU A 374 -4.77 6.25 -24.31
N GLU A 375 -4.97 5.01 -23.88
CA GLU A 375 -5.82 4.04 -24.57
C GLU A 375 -7.33 4.13 -24.17
N LEU A 376 -7.69 4.97 -23.18
CA LEU A 376 -9.06 5.19 -22.75
C LEU A 376 -9.73 6.30 -23.57
#